data_ddf7006ebea4394a7ae57520e9580d69
#
_entry.id   ddf7006ebea4394a7ae57520e9580d69
#
_cell.length_a   1.000
_cell.length_b   1.000
_cell.length_c   1.000
_cell.angle_alpha   90.00
_cell.angle_beta   90.00
_cell.angle_gamma   90.00
#
_symmetry.space_group_name_H-M   'P 1'
#
loop_
_entity.id
_entity.type
_entity.pdbx_description
1 polymer ?
#
loop_
_entity_poly.entity_id
_entity_poly.type
_entity_poly.pdbx_seq_one_letter_code
_entity_poly.pdbx_strand_id
1 'polypeptide(L)'
;VLRIQWPNGVPQTIYFPGSDQDVLELETLKGSCGFLYTWDGQDFRFVTDVMWRSALGMPVGLMGSDEDGATMYAPAGASREFLRIPGAALKPRNGRYVMQLTEELWETAYTDEMKLLTVDHPDSVDVFVDERFVPPAPVKLRLYQVVGQHSPVSAIDDRGNDVLAALREHDDVFVSNLTPLRYQGLAEPHDLTLDLGPDAGGPGSLLILRGWIYPTDASINVAVS
;
A
#
# COMPACT_ATOMS: atom_id res chain seq x y z
N VAL A 1 -20.80 -1.69 22.12
CA VAL A 1 -19.61 -1.13 21.45
C VAL A 1 -18.40 -1.49 22.28
N LEU A 2 -17.46 -2.18 21.68
CA LEU A 2 -16.14 -2.45 22.28
C LEU A 2 -15.13 -1.53 21.60
N ARG A 3 -14.35 -0.82 22.39
CA ARG A 3 -13.21 -0.01 21.91
C ARG A 3 -11.93 -0.58 22.51
N ILE A 4 -10.99 -0.93 21.66
CA ILE A 4 -9.73 -1.51 22.03
C ILE A 4 -8.64 -0.56 21.52
N GLN A 5 -7.67 -0.27 22.37
CA GLN A 5 -6.42 0.33 21.93
C GLN A 5 -5.35 -0.74 22.02
N TRP A 6 -4.84 -1.13 20.87
CA TRP A 6 -3.83 -2.14 20.77
C TRP A 6 -2.44 -1.62 21.22
N PRO A 7 -1.53 -2.48 21.59
CA PRO A 7 -0.18 -2.04 22.03
C PRO A 7 0.60 -1.24 20.98
N ASN A 8 0.29 -1.42 19.71
CA ASN A 8 0.86 -0.64 18.59
C ASN A 8 0.24 0.76 18.45
N GLY A 9 -0.71 1.13 19.32
CA GLY A 9 -1.38 2.42 19.31
C GLY A 9 -2.61 2.50 18.41
N VAL A 10 -2.90 1.45 17.62
CA VAL A 10 -4.06 1.43 16.70
C VAL A 10 -5.36 1.21 17.46
N PRO A 11 -6.36 2.10 17.34
CA PRO A 11 -7.68 1.90 17.93
C PRO A 11 -8.54 0.99 17.05
N GLN A 12 -9.22 0.02 17.65
CA GLN A 12 -10.23 -0.81 16.99
C GLN A 12 -11.58 -0.62 17.67
N THR A 13 -12.64 -0.42 16.88
CA THR A 13 -13.99 -0.30 17.39
C THR A 13 -14.87 -1.39 16.81
N ILE A 14 -15.49 -2.17 17.68
CA ILE A 14 -16.47 -3.19 17.32
C ILE A 14 -17.83 -2.73 17.84
N TYR A 15 -18.78 -2.49 16.95
CA TYR A 15 -20.07 -1.91 17.33
C TYR A 15 -21.04 -2.90 17.95
N PHE A 16 -21.02 -4.14 17.53
CA PHE A 16 -21.92 -5.20 18.02
C PHE A 16 -21.13 -6.46 18.35
N PRO A 17 -20.30 -6.42 19.41
CA PRO A 17 -19.57 -7.62 19.80
C PRO A 17 -20.58 -8.65 20.29
N GLY A 18 -20.45 -9.89 19.86
CA GLY A 18 -21.13 -11.01 20.49
C GLY A 18 -20.60 -11.26 21.90
N SER A 19 -21.22 -12.20 22.61
CA SER A 19 -20.70 -12.76 23.85
C SER A 19 -19.89 -14.03 23.57
N ASP A 20 -18.98 -14.34 24.48
CA ASP A 20 -18.20 -15.59 24.45
C ASP A 20 -17.42 -15.81 23.16
N GLN A 21 -16.75 -14.76 22.68
CA GLN A 21 -15.88 -14.85 21.51
C GLN A 21 -14.56 -14.14 21.78
N ASP A 22 -13.51 -14.66 21.21
CA ASP A 22 -12.20 -14.01 21.17
C ASP A 22 -12.24 -12.83 20.19
N VAL A 23 -11.67 -11.73 20.60
CA VAL A 23 -11.46 -10.56 19.73
C VAL A 23 -10.00 -10.56 19.32
N LEU A 24 -9.78 -10.79 18.04
CA LEU A 24 -8.46 -10.70 17.44
C LEU A 24 -8.24 -9.32 16.84
N GLU A 25 -7.02 -8.86 16.91
CA GLU A 25 -6.59 -7.72 16.11
C GLU A 25 -6.71 -8.09 14.63
N LEU A 26 -7.53 -7.33 13.92
CA LEU A 26 -7.54 -7.40 12.47
C LEU A 26 -6.50 -6.41 11.95
N GLU A 27 -5.30 -6.89 11.78
CA GLU A 27 -4.27 -6.13 11.09
C GLU A 27 -4.63 -6.12 9.61
N THR A 28 -5.14 -5.01 9.15
CA THR A 28 -5.35 -4.76 7.72
C THR A 28 -4.05 -4.22 7.15
N LEU A 29 -3.59 -4.82 6.06
CA LEU A 29 -2.39 -4.38 5.35
C LEU A 29 -2.65 -3.01 4.69
N LYS A 30 -2.42 -1.95 5.46
CA LYS A 30 -2.60 -0.57 5.06
C LYS A 30 -1.37 0.23 5.44
N GLY A 31 -1.06 1.26 4.64
CA GLY A 31 -0.03 2.23 4.99
C GLY A 31 -0.43 3.13 6.16
N SER A 32 0.39 4.10 6.46
CA SER A 32 0.18 5.05 7.56
C SER A 32 -0.54 6.34 7.13
N CYS A 33 -0.83 6.50 5.86
CA CYS A 33 -1.48 7.70 5.30
C CYS A 33 -2.99 7.52 5.17
N GLY A 34 -3.68 8.47 4.57
CA GLY A 34 -5.12 8.36 4.30
C GLY A 34 -5.48 7.11 3.49
N PHE A 35 -6.68 6.58 3.70
CA PHE A 35 -7.14 5.35 3.06
C PHE A 35 -8.33 5.61 2.15
N LEU A 36 -8.26 5.06 0.95
CA LEU A 36 -9.36 5.09 0.00
C LEU A 36 -10.19 3.82 0.11
N TYR A 37 -11.49 3.99 0.37
CA TYR A 37 -12.50 2.93 0.32
C TYR A 37 -13.50 3.22 -0.78
N THR A 38 -13.96 2.18 -1.44
CA THR A 38 -15.00 2.26 -2.46
C THR A 38 -16.14 1.28 -2.15
N TRP A 39 -17.34 1.62 -2.63
CA TRP A 39 -18.51 0.75 -2.49
C TRP A 39 -18.49 -0.33 -3.57
N ASP A 40 -18.39 -1.60 -3.17
CA ASP A 40 -18.32 -2.76 -4.07
C ASP A 40 -19.69 -3.30 -4.51
N GLY A 41 -20.76 -2.74 -3.95
CA GLY A 41 -22.16 -3.19 -4.13
C GLY A 41 -22.76 -3.76 -2.86
N GLN A 42 -21.96 -4.14 -1.88
CA GLN A 42 -22.38 -4.67 -0.58
C GLN A 42 -21.80 -3.85 0.56
N ASP A 43 -20.48 -3.60 0.55
CA ASP A 43 -19.76 -2.92 1.60
C ASP A 43 -18.74 -1.92 1.04
N PHE A 44 -18.20 -1.08 1.91
CA PHE A 44 -17.00 -0.31 1.62
C PHE A 44 -15.78 -1.20 1.78
N ARG A 45 -14.98 -1.29 0.71
CA ARG A 45 -13.73 -2.05 0.68
C ARG A 45 -12.55 -1.13 0.52
N PHE A 46 -11.50 -1.44 1.24
CA PHE A 46 -10.20 -0.79 1.10
C PHE A 46 -9.66 -1.01 -0.31
N VAL A 47 -9.14 0.05 -0.92
CA VAL A 47 -8.52 -0.01 -2.24
C VAL A 47 -7.02 0.20 -2.15
N THR A 48 -6.60 1.31 -1.54
CA THR A 48 -5.21 1.69 -1.41
C THR A 48 -5.04 2.86 -0.45
N ASP A 49 -3.80 3.11 -0.06
CA ASP A 49 -3.38 4.33 0.62
C ASP A 49 -3.39 5.51 -0.36
N VAL A 50 -3.53 6.70 0.19
CA VAL A 50 -3.50 7.95 -0.58
C VAL A 50 -2.70 9.01 0.14
N MET A 51 -2.23 10.01 -0.60
CA MET A 51 -1.48 11.15 -0.07
C MET A 51 -0.18 10.76 0.67
N TRP A 52 0.42 9.70 0.24
CA TRP A 52 1.63 9.11 0.78
C TRP A 52 2.80 10.13 0.94
N ARG A 53 2.88 11.15 0.09
CA ARG A 53 3.89 12.21 0.19
C ARG A 53 3.69 13.13 1.38
N SER A 54 2.57 13.02 2.05
CA SER A 54 2.22 13.79 3.24
C SER A 54 2.78 13.21 4.54
N ALA A 55 3.73 12.27 4.47
CA ALA A 55 4.43 11.70 5.64
C ALA A 55 5.22 12.79 6.39
N LEU A 56 4.47 13.70 6.97
CA LEU A 56 4.88 14.91 7.62
C LEU A 56 5.48 14.61 8.99
N GLY A 57 6.53 15.33 9.30
CA GLY A 57 7.14 15.23 10.59
C GLY A 57 8.02 13.99 10.78
N MET A 58 8.25 13.17 9.75
CA MET A 58 9.27 12.13 9.82
C MET A 58 10.65 12.76 9.96
N PRO A 59 11.42 12.41 11.00
CA PRO A 59 12.78 12.89 11.12
C PRO A 59 13.61 12.33 9.97
N VAL A 60 14.16 13.20 9.14
CA VAL A 60 15.11 12.82 8.07
C VAL A 60 16.55 13.02 8.52
N GLY A 61 16.74 13.29 9.82
CA GLY A 61 18.02 13.65 10.42
C GLY A 61 19.07 12.53 10.48
N LEU A 62 18.72 11.28 10.22
CA LEU A 62 19.70 10.22 10.01
C LEU A 62 20.41 10.33 8.64
N MET A 63 19.86 11.15 7.74
CA MET A 63 20.43 11.38 6.41
C MET A 63 20.86 12.83 6.16
N GLY A 64 20.69 13.71 7.12
CA GLY A 64 21.09 15.11 7.05
C GLY A 64 20.80 15.85 8.34
N SER A 65 21.79 15.92 9.24
CA SER A 65 21.81 17.02 10.20
C SER A 65 22.16 18.28 9.44
N ASP A 66 21.48 19.38 9.72
CA ASP A 66 21.99 20.69 9.34
C ASP A 66 23.36 20.93 10.02
N GLU A 67 24.06 21.93 9.58
CA GLU A 67 25.40 22.24 10.11
C GLU A 67 25.39 22.50 11.64
N ASP A 68 24.23 22.76 12.23
CA ASP A 68 24.02 23.01 13.66
C ASP A 68 23.61 21.74 14.44
N GLY A 69 23.44 20.58 13.77
CA GLY A 69 23.05 19.31 14.40
C GLY A 69 21.57 19.22 14.76
N ALA A 70 20.74 20.11 14.24
CA ALA A 70 19.30 20.05 14.44
C ALA A 70 18.67 18.89 13.64
N THR A 71 17.63 18.29 14.19
CA THR A 71 16.86 17.25 13.50
C THR A 71 16.06 17.86 12.38
N MET A 72 16.33 17.43 11.15
CA MET A 72 15.53 17.82 10.00
C MET A 72 14.28 16.96 9.93
N TYR A 73 13.15 17.58 9.64
CA TYR A 73 11.87 16.91 9.43
C TYR A 73 11.45 17.05 7.98
N ALA A 74 10.80 16.01 7.44
CA ALA A 74 10.24 16.08 6.10
C ALA A 74 9.18 17.21 6.05
N PRO A 75 9.32 18.19 5.13
CA PRO A 75 8.36 19.26 5.02
C PRO A 75 7.03 18.78 4.47
N ALA A 76 5.96 19.45 4.87
CA ALA A 76 4.66 19.31 4.22
C ALA A 76 4.78 19.55 2.71
N GLY A 77 4.19 18.69 1.92
CA GLY A 77 4.21 18.81 0.48
C GLY A 77 2.89 18.43 -0.15
N ALA A 78 2.46 19.19 -1.16
CA ALA A 78 1.33 18.78 -1.97
C ALA A 78 1.65 17.48 -2.70
N SER A 79 0.73 16.52 -2.63
CA SER A 79 0.78 15.25 -3.35
C SER A 79 -0.14 15.33 -4.57
N ARG A 80 0.25 14.68 -5.65
CA ARG A 80 -0.63 14.44 -6.80
C ARG A 80 -0.46 12.99 -7.21
N GLU A 81 -1.54 12.25 -7.13
CA GLU A 81 -1.54 10.80 -7.29
C GLU A 81 -2.57 10.38 -8.32
N PHE A 82 -2.30 9.28 -8.99
CA PHE A 82 -3.23 8.62 -9.88
C PHE A 82 -3.34 7.17 -9.43
N LEU A 83 -4.54 6.78 -9.01
CA LEU A 83 -4.79 5.48 -8.42
C LEU A 83 -5.73 4.68 -9.30
N ARG A 84 -5.46 3.40 -9.47
CA ARG A 84 -6.35 2.49 -10.18
C ARG A 84 -7.42 1.96 -9.24
N ILE A 85 -8.68 2.17 -9.60
CA ILE A 85 -9.81 1.51 -8.95
C ILE A 85 -10.35 0.45 -9.92
N PRO A 86 -10.22 -0.84 -9.60
CA PRO A 86 -10.81 -1.89 -10.42
C PRO A 86 -12.33 -1.71 -10.55
N GLY A 87 -12.89 -1.92 -11.74
CA GLY A 87 -14.33 -1.75 -11.96
C GLY A 87 -15.21 -2.67 -11.10
N ALA A 88 -14.67 -3.80 -10.63
CA ALA A 88 -15.35 -4.66 -9.66
C ALA A 88 -15.44 -4.02 -8.27
N ALA A 89 -14.46 -3.19 -7.90
CA ALA A 89 -14.38 -2.57 -6.58
C ALA A 89 -15.24 -1.29 -6.44
N LEU A 90 -15.77 -0.75 -7.52
CA LEU A 90 -16.58 0.47 -7.49
C LEU A 90 -17.91 0.25 -8.20
N LYS A 91 -18.99 0.12 -7.43
CA LYS A 91 -20.34 -0.07 -7.93
C LYS A 91 -21.23 1.13 -7.54
N PRO A 92 -22.26 1.46 -8.34
CA PRO A 92 -23.17 2.54 -8.00
C PRO A 92 -24.01 2.17 -6.78
N ARG A 93 -24.18 3.14 -5.87
CA ARG A 93 -25.09 3.10 -4.75
C ARG A 93 -26.14 4.18 -4.96
N ASN A 94 -27.40 3.79 -5.15
CA ASN A 94 -28.50 4.72 -5.46
C ASN A 94 -28.19 5.65 -6.67
N GLY A 95 -27.61 5.08 -7.73
CA GLY A 95 -27.27 5.80 -8.95
C GLY A 95 -26.03 6.71 -8.85
N ARG A 96 -25.26 6.61 -7.79
CA ARG A 96 -24.04 7.41 -7.58
C ARG A 96 -22.87 6.51 -7.20
N TYR A 97 -21.68 6.85 -7.63
CA TYR A 97 -20.45 6.27 -7.12
C TYR A 97 -20.12 6.92 -5.78
N VAL A 98 -19.85 6.09 -4.77
CA VAL A 98 -19.55 6.54 -3.41
C VAL A 98 -18.16 6.04 -3.03
N MET A 99 -17.32 6.95 -2.63
CA MET A 99 -15.97 6.71 -2.13
C MET A 99 -15.83 7.34 -0.75
N GLN A 100 -15.01 6.76 0.09
CA GLN A 100 -14.65 7.31 1.39
C GLN A 100 -13.14 7.50 1.43
N LEU A 101 -12.72 8.66 1.88
CA LEU A 101 -11.35 8.94 2.25
C LEU A 101 -11.32 9.05 3.76
N THR A 102 -10.52 8.21 4.41
CA THR A 102 -10.45 8.14 5.87
C THR A 102 -9.03 8.29 6.36
N GLU A 103 -8.90 8.81 7.56
CA GLU A 103 -7.67 8.83 8.35
C GLU A 103 -7.90 7.93 9.56
N GLU A 104 -7.10 6.91 9.73
CA GLU A 104 -7.20 6.01 10.88
C GLU A 104 -6.18 6.34 11.97
N LEU A 105 -5.15 7.09 11.62
CA LEU A 105 -4.20 7.68 12.54
C LEU A 105 -4.54 9.15 12.82
N TRP A 106 -3.70 9.85 13.54
CA TRP A 106 -4.00 11.22 14.01
C TRP A 106 -3.57 12.31 13.03
N GLU A 107 -3.39 11.95 11.79
CA GLU A 107 -3.01 12.84 10.72
C GLU A 107 -4.24 13.55 10.18
N THR A 108 -4.06 14.76 9.68
CA THR A 108 -5.12 15.53 9.07
C THR A 108 -4.84 15.68 7.59
N ALA A 109 -5.70 15.11 6.75
CA ALA A 109 -5.60 15.23 5.30
C ALA A 109 -6.36 16.46 4.79
N TYR A 110 -5.69 17.25 3.96
CA TYR A 110 -6.28 18.37 3.25
C TYR A 110 -6.36 18.04 1.77
N THR A 111 -7.57 17.70 1.31
CA THR A 111 -7.82 17.37 -0.10
C THR A 111 -8.23 18.62 -0.86
N ASP A 112 -7.47 19.01 -1.88
CA ASP A 112 -7.76 20.14 -2.73
C ASP A 112 -8.60 19.74 -3.96
N GLU A 113 -8.22 18.68 -4.64
CA GLU A 113 -8.89 18.21 -5.87
C GLU A 113 -9.04 16.69 -5.87
N MET A 114 -10.22 16.21 -6.24
CA MET A 114 -10.49 14.79 -6.50
C MET A 114 -11.25 14.64 -7.81
N LYS A 115 -10.75 13.77 -8.69
CA LYS A 115 -11.38 13.47 -9.98
C LYS A 115 -11.49 11.96 -10.18
N LEU A 116 -12.68 11.49 -10.52
CA LEU A 116 -12.88 10.12 -11.00
C LEU A 116 -12.80 10.13 -12.53
N LEU A 117 -11.88 9.33 -13.06
CA LEU A 117 -11.71 9.12 -14.50
C LEU A 117 -12.18 7.71 -14.84
N THR A 118 -12.89 7.56 -15.94
CA THR A 118 -13.24 6.25 -16.50
C THR A 118 -12.36 5.97 -17.71
N VAL A 119 -11.91 4.72 -17.81
CA VAL A 119 -11.11 4.25 -18.95
C VAL A 119 -11.81 3.02 -19.53
N ASP A 120 -12.34 3.18 -20.74
CA ASP A 120 -12.95 2.07 -21.46
C ASP A 120 -11.86 1.32 -22.24
N HIS A 121 -11.83 0.02 -22.09
CA HIS A 121 -10.87 -0.85 -22.78
C HIS A 121 -11.49 -2.21 -23.07
N PRO A 122 -11.00 -2.93 -24.10
CA PRO A 122 -11.41 -4.31 -24.34
C PRO A 122 -11.09 -5.23 -23.15
N ASP A 123 -11.89 -6.26 -22.92
CA ASP A 123 -11.68 -7.24 -21.84
C ASP A 123 -10.33 -7.97 -21.95
N SER A 124 -9.74 -8.01 -23.15
CA SER A 124 -8.44 -8.63 -23.40
C SER A 124 -7.26 -7.72 -23.08
N VAL A 125 -7.50 -6.49 -22.62
CA VAL A 125 -6.47 -5.49 -22.34
C VAL A 125 -6.60 -5.05 -20.89
N ASP A 126 -5.55 -5.23 -20.12
CA ASP A 126 -5.46 -4.62 -18.79
C ASP A 126 -4.88 -3.22 -18.88
N VAL A 127 -5.40 -2.32 -18.05
CA VAL A 127 -4.91 -0.95 -17.97
C VAL A 127 -4.36 -0.69 -16.58
N PHE A 128 -3.14 -0.21 -16.54
CA PHE A 128 -2.47 0.23 -15.30
C PHE A 128 -2.18 1.72 -15.38
N VAL A 129 -2.19 2.36 -14.23
CA VAL A 129 -1.78 3.75 -14.07
C VAL A 129 -0.39 3.80 -13.44
N ASP A 130 0.35 4.85 -13.70
CA ASP A 130 1.63 5.08 -13.03
C ASP A 130 1.35 5.64 -11.62
N GLU A 131 1.48 4.79 -10.62
CA GLU A 131 1.23 5.11 -9.21
C GLU A 131 2.49 5.61 -8.48
N ARG A 132 3.56 5.93 -9.20
CA ARG A 132 4.79 6.40 -8.58
C ARG A 132 4.64 7.77 -7.94
N PHE A 133 5.16 7.88 -6.73
CA PHE A 133 5.18 9.11 -5.93
C PHE A 133 6.52 9.85 -5.98
N VAL A 134 7.44 9.37 -6.79
CA VAL A 134 8.84 9.84 -6.76
C VAL A 134 8.96 11.22 -7.36
N PRO A 135 9.60 12.19 -6.64
CA PRO A 135 10.01 13.47 -7.22
C PRO A 135 10.95 13.26 -8.44
N PRO A 136 11.00 14.21 -9.38
CA PRO A 136 10.38 15.52 -9.30
C PRO A 136 8.91 15.53 -9.72
N ALA A 137 8.12 16.29 -8.98
CA ALA A 137 6.73 16.59 -9.33
C ALA A 137 6.66 17.62 -10.47
N PRO A 138 5.51 17.77 -11.16
CA PRO A 138 4.26 17.07 -10.92
C PRO A 138 4.21 15.71 -11.62
N VAL A 139 3.59 14.73 -10.96
CA VAL A 139 3.28 13.43 -11.57
C VAL A 139 2.26 13.67 -12.69
N LYS A 140 2.49 13.05 -13.85
CA LYS A 140 1.59 13.14 -15.01
C LYS A 140 0.82 11.84 -15.14
N LEU A 141 -0.46 11.93 -15.51
CA LEU A 141 -1.24 10.75 -15.84
C LEU A 141 -0.56 9.99 -16.98
N ARG A 142 -0.21 8.74 -16.71
CA ARG A 142 0.31 7.80 -17.69
C ARG A 142 -0.44 6.49 -17.54
N LEU A 143 -1.01 6.01 -18.63
CA LEU A 143 -1.68 4.73 -18.70
C LEU A 143 -0.83 3.74 -19.48
N TYR A 144 -0.74 2.53 -18.95
CA TYR A 144 -0.11 1.40 -19.62
C TYR A 144 -1.18 0.40 -20.01
N GLN A 145 -1.19 0.00 -21.27
CA GLN A 145 -2.05 -1.06 -21.79
C GLN A 145 -1.22 -2.34 -21.86
N VAL A 146 -1.71 -3.39 -21.24
CA VAL A 146 -1.03 -4.67 -21.16
C VAL A 146 -1.91 -5.75 -21.77
N VAL A 147 -1.35 -6.47 -22.74
CA VAL A 147 -1.97 -7.62 -23.36
C VAL A 147 -1.16 -8.85 -22.98
N GLY A 148 -1.76 -9.72 -22.19
CA GLY A 148 -1.10 -10.91 -21.66
C GLY A 148 -0.25 -10.61 -20.44
N GLN A 149 -0.62 -11.23 -19.33
CA GLN A 149 0.15 -11.20 -18.08
C GLN A 149 0.68 -12.61 -17.84
N HIS A 150 1.93 -12.69 -17.42
CA HIS A 150 2.58 -13.95 -17.08
C HIS A 150 3.09 -13.88 -15.64
N SER A 151 2.67 -14.83 -14.82
CA SER A 151 3.29 -15.05 -13.52
C SER A 151 4.65 -15.69 -13.71
N PRO A 152 5.58 -15.55 -12.74
CA PRO A 152 6.82 -16.30 -12.77
C PRO A 152 6.60 -17.80 -12.94
N VAL A 153 7.51 -18.47 -13.62
CA VAL A 153 7.51 -19.93 -13.75
C VAL A 153 8.22 -20.60 -12.59
N SER A 154 9.17 -19.88 -11.97
CA SER A 154 9.76 -20.26 -10.67
C SER A 154 10.14 -19.03 -9.86
N ALA A 155 10.20 -19.19 -8.55
CA ALA A 155 10.62 -18.16 -7.61
C ALA A 155 11.31 -18.80 -6.41
N ILE A 156 12.56 -18.43 -6.20
CA ILE A 156 13.42 -18.96 -5.13
C ILE A 156 13.92 -17.81 -4.28
N ASP A 157 13.86 -17.95 -2.97
CA ASP A 157 14.46 -17.00 -2.05
C ASP A 157 15.97 -17.25 -1.86
N ASP A 158 16.64 -16.36 -1.14
CA ASP A 158 18.08 -16.46 -0.83
C ASP A 158 18.45 -17.65 0.06
N ARG A 159 17.46 -18.33 0.65
CA ARG A 159 17.61 -19.54 1.47
C ARG A 159 17.34 -20.81 0.67
N GLY A 160 16.99 -20.67 -0.60
CA GLY A 160 16.69 -21.79 -1.50
C GLY A 160 15.26 -22.34 -1.36
N ASN A 161 14.36 -21.63 -0.69
CA ASN A 161 12.97 -22.06 -0.59
C ASN A 161 12.21 -21.66 -1.86
N ASP A 162 11.32 -22.55 -2.31
CA ASP A 162 10.35 -22.23 -3.35
C ASP A 162 9.23 -21.35 -2.74
N VAL A 163 9.11 -20.13 -3.25
CA VAL A 163 8.11 -19.14 -2.81
C VAL A 163 7.14 -18.77 -3.93
N LEU A 164 7.12 -19.52 -5.02
CA LEU A 164 6.32 -19.25 -6.20
C LEU A 164 4.83 -19.13 -5.88
N ALA A 165 4.30 -19.97 -4.98
CA ALA A 165 2.88 -19.95 -4.64
C ALA A 165 2.41 -18.58 -4.12
N ALA A 166 3.26 -17.90 -3.34
CA ALA A 166 2.95 -16.57 -2.78
C ALA A 166 3.08 -15.42 -3.78
N LEU A 167 3.47 -15.69 -5.03
CA LEU A 167 3.75 -14.67 -6.05
C LEU A 167 2.86 -14.80 -7.30
N ARG A 168 1.97 -15.78 -7.33
CA ARG A 168 1.15 -16.06 -8.53
C ARG A 168 -0.13 -15.28 -8.61
N GLU A 169 -0.75 -15.03 -7.48
CA GLU A 169 -2.10 -14.48 -7.39
C GLU A 169 -2.13 -13.27 -6.43
N HIS A 170 -3.12 -12.43 -6.60
CA HIS A 170 -3.39 -11.35 -5.67
C HIS A 170 -4.44 -11.83 -4.66
N ASP A 171 -3.98 -12.56 -3.64
CA ASP A 171 -4.79 -13.28 -2.67
C ASP A 171 -4.42 -12.97 -1.21
N ASP A 172 -3.66 -11.88 -1.01
CA ASP A 172 -3.13 -11.44 0.28
C ASP A 172 -2.17 -12.47 0.94
N VAL A 173 -1.62 -13.39 0.14
CA VAL A 173 -0.54 -14.29 0.55
C VAL A 173 0.79 -13.72 0.06
N PHE A 174 1.70 -13.45 0.99
CA PHE A 174 2.97 -12.77 0.70
C PHE A 174 4.16 -13.67 1.03
N VAL A 175 5.30 -13.40 0.39
CA VAL A 175 6.58 -13.94 0.84
C VAL A 175 6.89 -13.30 2.20
N SER A 176 6.71 -14.06 3.27
CA SER A 176 6.76 -13.56 4.65
C SER A 176 7.86 -14.19 5.51
N ASN A 177 8.76 -14.97 4.90
CA ASN A 177 9.85 -15.65 5.61
C ASN A 177 11.06 -14.73 5.86
N LEU A 178 10.83 -13.44 5.95
CA LEU A 178 11.85 -12.44 6.28
C LEU A 178 12.31 -12.59 7.72
N THR A 179 13.61 -12.43 8.00
CA THR A 179 14.13 -12.36 9.35
C THR A 179 13.99 -10.94 9.88
N PRO A 180 13.10 -10.70 10.87
CA PRO A 180 12.94 -9.36 11.41
C PRO A 180 14.19 -8.92 12.19
N LEU A 181 14.55 -7.66 12.05
CA LEU A 181 15.57 -7.02 12.88
C LEU A 181 14.94 -6.45 14.15
N ARG A 182 15.78 -5.85 15.00
CA ARG A 182 15.36 -5.27 16.28
C ARG A 182 14.25 -4.22 16.13
N TYR A 183 14.30 -3.42 15.08
CA TYR A 183 13.36 -2.33 14.85
C TYR A 183 12.21 -2.76 13.94
N GLN A 184 11.01 -2.30 14.28
CA GLN A 184 9.81 -2.58 13.51
C GLN A 184 9.98 -2.14 12.03
N GLY A 185 9.48 -2.96 11.13
CA GLY A 185 9.52 -2.70 9.69
C GLY A 185 10.89 -2.94 9.05
N LEU A 186 11.88 -3.39 9.80
CA LEU A 186 13.19 -3.75 9.29
C LEU A 186 13.40 -5.27 9.30
N ALA A 187 14.02 -5.76 8.25
CA ALA A 187 14.43 -7.16 8.12
C ALA A 187 15.89 -7.23 7.62
N GLU A 188 16.48 -8.40 7.76
CA GLU A 188 17.74 -8.70 7.10
C GLU A 188 17.62 -8.55 5.57
N PRO A 189 18.70 -8.24 4.86
CA PRO A 189 18.71 -8.28 3.41
C PRO A 189 18.14 -9.61 2.90
N HIS A 190 17.33 -9.54 1.86
CA HIS A 190 16.60 -10.67 1.35
C HIS A 190 16.46 -10.57 -0.16
N ASP A 191 16.81 -11.62 -0.86
CA ASP A 191 16.78 -11.67 -2.31
C ASP A 191 15.73 -12.67 -2.81
N LEU A 192 15.03 -12.30 -3.87
CA LEU A 192 14.14 -13.17 -4.62
C LEU A 192 14.68 -13.34 -6.05
N THR A 193 14.90 -14.57 -6.44
CA THR A 193 15.26 -14.92 -7.83
C THR A 193 14.02 -15.43 -8.55
N LEU A 194 13.61 -14.72 -9.59
CA LEU A 194 12.44 -15.04 -10.39
C LEU A 194 12.84 -15.49 -11.79
N ASP A 195 12.31 -16.62 -12.23
CA ASP A 195 12.30 -16.99 -13.64
C ASP A 195 10.94 -16.59 -14.25
N LEU A 196 10.96 -15.67 -15.16
CA LEU A 196 9.76 -15.15 -15.82
C LEU A 196 9.41 -15.91 -17.11
N GLY A 197 10.20 -16.93 -17.45
CA GLY A 197 10.02 -17.72 -18.67
C GLY A 197 10.61 -17.06 -19.93
N PRO A 198 10.64 -17.80 -21.02
CA PRO A 198 11.31 -17.38 -22.26
C PRO A 198 10.63 -16.21 -22.98
N ASP A 199 9.36 -16.00 -22.76
CA ASP A 199 8.57 -14.94 -23.41
C ASP A 199 8.61 -13.61 -22.65
N ALA A 200 9.27 -13.57 -21.48
CA ALA A 200 9.44 -12.36 -20.69
C ALA A 200 10.68 -11.57 -21.16
N GLY A 201 10.64 -10.25 -20.99
CA GLY A 201 11.81 -9.39 -21.16
C GLY A 201 12.06 -8.87 -22.58
N GLY A 202 11.09 -8.95 -23.48
CA GLY A 202 11.16 -8.26 -24.76
C GLY A 202 11.04 -6.74 -24.63
N PRO A 203 11.33 -5.97 -25.70
CA PRO A 203 11.13 -4.52 -25.69
C PRO A 203 9.68 -4.16 -25.34
N GLY A 204 9.50 -3.29 -24.34
CA GLY A 204 8.18 -2.88 -23.89
C GLY A 204 7.57 -3.74 -22.78
N SER A 205 8.29 -4.74 -22.27
CA SER A 205 7.86 -5.49 -21.08
C SER A 205 7.79 -4.60 -19.85
N LEU A 206 6.78 -4.85 -19.02
CA LEU A 206 6.58 -4.18 -17.74
C LEU A 206 6.60 -5.23 -16.62
N LEU A 207 7.33 -4.95 -15.57
CA LEU A 207 7.24 -5.71 -14.34
C LEU A 207 6.20 -5.01 -13.44
N ILE A 208 5.15 -5.75 -13.10
CA ILE A 208 4.10 -5.26 -12.20
C ILE A 208 4.31 -5.94 -10.86
N LEU A 209 4.54 -5.15 -9.83
CA LEU A 209 4.68 -5.61 -8.45
C LEU A 209 3.45 -5.18 -7.66
N ARG A 210 2.90 -6.10 -6.90
CA ARG A 210 1.87 -5.84 -5.91
C ARG A 210 2.36 -6.34 -4.57
N GLY A 211 2.15 -5.56 -3.55
CA GLY A 211 2.61 -5.86 -2.22
C GLY A 211 2.40 -4.65 -1.32
N TRP A 212 2.98 -4.69 -0.15
CA TRP A 212 2.92 -3.61 0.81
C TRP A 212 4.25 -3.51 1.55
N ILE A 213 4.50 -2.33 2.09
CA ILE A 213 5.69 -2.08 2.90
C ILE A 213 5.23 -1.97 4.36
N TYR A 214 5.79 -2.80 5.23
CA TYR A 214 5.56 -2.69 6.66
C TYR A 214 6.28 -1.43 7.17
N PRO A 215 5.55 -0.41 7.62
CA PRO A 215 6.16 0.85 7.98
C PRO A 215 7.02 0.71 9.24
N THR A 216 8.11 1.45 9.29
CA THR A 216 8.85 1.66 10.53
C THR A 216 8.10 2.67 11.40
N ASP A 217 7.90 2.36 12.66
CA ASP A 217 7.37 3.31 13.65
C ASP A 217 8.51 3.91 14.47
N ALA A 218 8.75 5.21 14.26
CA ALA A 218 9.84 5.90 14.95
C ALA A 218 9.63 5.95 16.48
N SER A 219 8.39 6.11 16.94
CA SER A 219 8.07 6.17 18.37
C SER A 219 8.26 4.83 19.05
N ILE A 220 7.83 3.74 18.42
CA ILE A 220 8.07 2.39 18.93
C ILE A 220 9.57 2.08 18.92
N ASN A 221 10.26 2.40 17.84
CA ASN A 221 11.69 2.13 17.71
C ASN A 221 12.53 2.91 18.73
N VAL A 222 12.15 4.15 19.03
CA VAL A 222 12.78 4.91 20.12
C VAL A 222 12.50 4.28 21.48
N ALA A 223 11.30 3.76 21.71
CA ALA A 223 10.96 3.13 23.00
C ALA A 223 11.69 1.81 23.24
N VAL A 224 12.17 1.13 22.19
CA VAL A 224 12.94 -0.12 22.29
C VAL A 224 14.46 0.07 22.16
N SER A 225 14.92 1.28 21.86
CA SER A 225 16.35 1.61 21.77
C SER A 225 16.97 1.85 23.16
#